data_1690f360f8dfe13ea3fdc3140002a8ad
#
_entry.id   1690f360f8dfe13ea3fdc3140002a8ad
#
_cell.length_a   1.000
_cell.length_b   1.000
_cell.length_c   1.000
_cell.angle_alpha   90.00
_cell.angle_beta   90.00
_cell.angle_gamma   90.00
#
_symmetry.space_group_name_H-M   'P 1'
#
loop_
_entity.id
_entity.type
_entity.pdbx_description
1 polymer ?
#
loop_
_entity_poly.entity_id
_entity_poly.type
_entity_poly.pdbx_seq_one_letter_code
_entity_poly.pdbx_strand_id
1 'polypeptide(L)' 'MSQYDYMNQQLCRKCAIKCCNLSKSDIKRMVMTEYEDRCDKCGRVSVLVDYIEEGE' A
#
# COMPACT_ATOMS: atom_id res chain seq x y z
N MET A 1 -4.97 5.51 13.97
CA MET A 1 -5.87 4.64 13.20
C MET A 1 -5.52 4.73 11.73
N SER A 2 -5.42 3.61 11.09
CA SER A 2 -5.02 3.57 9.68
C SER A 2 -6.15 4.09 8.80
N GLN A 3 -5.78 4.90 7.84
CA GLN A 3 -6.73 5.44 6.87
C GLN A 3 -6.66 4.69 5.55
N TYR A 4 -5.72 3.78 5.42
CA TYR A 4 -5.54 3.05 4.18
C TYR A 4 -6.51 1.88 4.10
N ASP A 5 -7.32 1.89 3.04
CA ASP A 5 -8.31 0.84 2.83
C ASP A 5 -7.77 -0.16 1.80
N TYR A 6 -6.85 -0.96 2.25
CA TYR A 6 -6.19 -1.93 1.39
C TYR A 6 -7.09 -3.12 1.04
N MET A 7 -8.26 -3.20 1.64
CA MET A 7 -9.18 -4.29 1.34
C MET A 7 -10.00 -4.03 0.08
N ASN A 8 -10.18 -2.77 -0.28
CA ASN A 8 -10.99 -2.39 -1.41
C ASN A 8 -10.18 -1.93 -2.61
N GLN A 9 -8.91 -1.74 -2.44
CA GLN A 9 -8.06 -1.23 -3.51
C GLN A 9 -6.77 -2.01 -3.59
N GLN A 10 -6.31 -2.19 -4.84
CA GLN A 10 -5.01 -2.79 -5.08
C GLN A 10 -4.08 -1.67 -5.53
N LEU A 11 -3.24 -1.22 -4.64
CA LEU A 11 -2.34 -0.11 -4.91
C LEU A 11 -0.90 -0.56 -4.77
N CYS A 12 -0.07 -0.18 -5.72
CA CYS A 12 1.35 -0.39 -5.58
C CYS A 12 1.89 0.61 -4.55
N ARG A 13 3.13 0.37 -4.13
CA ARG A 13 3.72 1.18 -3.07
C ARG A 13 3.63 2.67 -3.37
N LYS A 14 4.03 3.07 -4.57
CA LYS A 14 4.04 4.48 -4.93
C LYS A 14 2.64 5.09 -4.90
N CYS A 15 1.69 4.37 -5.46
CA CYS A 15 0.32 4.89 -5.49
C CYS A 15 -0.28 4.95 -4.10
N ALA A 16 0.00 3.97 -3.27
CA ALA A 16 -0.48 3.96 -1.89
C ALA A 16 0.06 5.16 -1.12
N ILE A 17 1.34 5.43 -1.27
CA ILE A 17 1.96 6.55 -0.57
C ILE A 17 1.33 7.87 -0.99
N LYS A 18 1.12 8.04 -2.28
CA LYS A 18 0.53 9.28 -2.79
C LYS A 18 -0.94 9.39 -2.42
N CYS A 19 -1.68 8.31 -2.61
CA CYS A 19 -3.12 8.33 -2.41
C CYS A 19 -3.49 8.51 -0.95
N CYS A 20 -2.75 7.87 -0.06
CA CYS A 20 -3.05 7.88 1.36
C CYS A 20 -2.18 8.86 2.14
N ASN A 21 -1.27 9.55 1.47
CA ASN A 21 -0.41 10.54 2.10
C ASN A 21 0.30 9.95 3.33
N LEU A 22 0.95 8.82 3.13
CA LEU A 22 1.57 8.08 4.21
C LEU A 22 2.83 8.77 4.72
N SER A 23 3.06 8.67 6.03
CA SER A 23 4.25 9.21 6.64
C SER A 23 5.41 8.23 6.46
N LYS A 24 6.62 8.67 6.79
CA LYS A 24 7.78 7.81 6.70
C LYS A 24 7.64 6.58 7.60
N SER A 25 7.04 6.77 8.77
CA SER A 25 6.81 5.66 9.68
C SER A 25 5.87 4.64 9.06
N ASP A 26 4.80 5.12 8.43
CA ASP A 26 3.84 4.23 7.78
C ASP A 26 4.51 3.46 6.64
N ILE A 27 5.37 4.14 5.88
CA ILE A 27 6.06 3.48 4.77
C ILE A 27 6.96 2.37 5.27
N LYS A 28 7.63 2.59 6.40
CA LYS A 28 8.48 1.56 6.99
C LYS A 28 7.70 0.35 7.48
N ARG A 29 6.45 0.56 7.87
CA ARG A 29 5.60 -0.51 8.38
C ARG A 29 4.74 -1.14 7.29
N MET A 30 4.90 -0.69 6.07
CA MET A 30 4.11 -1.19 4.96
C MET A 30 4.53 -2.61 4.61
N VAL A 31 3.56 -3.51 4.57
CA VAL A 31 3.79 -4.90 4.22
C VAL A 31 3.25 -5.11 2.82
N MET A 32 4.10 -5.62 1.94
CA MET A 32 3.73 -5.85 0.56
C MET A 32 3.26 -7.28 0.37
N THR A 33 2.47 -7.49 -0.69
CA THR A 33 2.03 -8.84 -1.03
C THR A 33 3.21 -9.68 -1.51
N GLU A 34 3.02 -11.00 -1.48
CA GLU A 34 4.04 -11.92 -1.96
C GLU A 34 3.88 -12.21 -3.45
N TYR A 35 2.89 -11.63 -4.07
CA TYR A 35 2.61 -11.82 -5.50
C TYR A 35 2.49 -10.47 -6.18
N GLU A 36 2.56 -10.48 -7.48
CA GLU A 36 2.40 -9.25 -8.27
C GLU A 36 1.00 -9.23 -8.87
N ASP A 37 0.43 -8.05 -8.94
CA ASP A 37 -0.87 -7.86 -9.54
C ASP A 37 -0.94 -6.43 -10.06
N ARG A 38 -2.02 -6.14 -10.76
CA ARG A 38 -2.19 -4.83 -11.36
C ARG A 38 -2.63 -3.80 -10.34
N CYS A 39 -1.95 -2.67 -10.34
CA CYS A 39 -2.33 -1.54 -9.49
C CYS A 39 -3.58 -0.87 -10.07
N ASP A 40 -4.58 -0.61 -9.22
CA ASP A 40 -5.82 0.01 -9.66
C ASP A 40 -5.63 1.45 -10.10
N LYS A 41 -4.56 2.08 -9.68
CA LYS A 41 -4.33 3.48 -10.01
C LYS A 41 -3.49 3.66 -11.26
N CYS A 42 -2.32 3.07 -11.28
CA CYS A 42 -1.40 3.27 -12.39
C CYS A 42 -1.41 2.14 -13.42
N GLY A 43 -2.02 1.03 -13.08
CA GLY A 43 -2.13 -0.10 -14.00
C GLY A 43 -0.88 -0.94 -14.14
N ARG A 44 0.16 -0.64 -13.39
CA ARG A 44 1.39 -1.41 -13.45
C ARG A 44 1.24 -2.71 -12.66
N VAL A 45 1.94 -3.72 -13.13
CA VAL A 45 1.98 -5.01 -12.44
C VAL A 45 3.21 -5.03 -11.56
N SER A 46 2.98 -5.14 -10.26
CA SER A 46 4.06 -5.18 -9.28
C SER A 46 3.47 -5.67 -7.96
N VAL A 47 4.33 -5.85 -6.97
CA VAL A 47 3.82 -6.17 -5.65
C VAL A 47 2.98 -5.01 -5.15
N LEU A 48 1.94 -5.34 -4.41
CA LEU A 48 0.98 -4.37 -3.93
C LEU A 48 1.09 -4.24 -2.43
N VAL A 49 0.46 -3.20 -1.89
CA VAL A 49 0.41 -3.02 -0.45
C VAL A 49 -0.62 -3.98 0.12
N ASP A 50 -0.18 -4.82 1.04
CA ASP A 50 -1.06 -5.77 1.70
C ASP A 50 -1.74 -5.08 2.89
N TYR A 51 -0.93 -4.56 3.79
CA TYR A 51 -1.45 -3.80 4.92
C TYR A 51 -0.30 -2.99 5.51
N ILE A 52 -0.65 -2.11 6.42
CA ILE A 52 0.35 -1.32 7.13
C ILE A 52 0.35 -1.82 8.57
N GLU A 53 1.48 -2.37 8.98
CA GLU A 53 1.60 -2.95 10.29
C GLU A 53 1.49 -1.86 11.36
N GLU A 54 0.71 -2.14 12.40
CA GLU A 54 0.60 -1.22 13.50
C GLU A 54 1.80 -1.41 14.42
N GLY A 55 2.45 -0.30 14.71
CA GLY A 55 3.59 -0.34 15.59
C GLY A 55 3.29 0.36 16.89
N GLU A 56 4.19 0.18 17.81
CA GLU A 56 4.10 0.86 19.09
C GLU A 56 4.42 2.31 18.96
#